data_eb55825b6cbb60f0b4770bbbc84d1e5a
#
_entry.id   eb55825b6cbb60f0b4770bbbc84d1e5a
#
_cell.length_a   1.000
_cell.length_b   1.000
_cell.length_c   1.000
_cell.angle_alpha   90.00
_cell.angle_beta   90.00
_cell.angle_gamma   90.00
#
_symmetry.space_group_name_H-M   'P 1'
#
loop_
_entity.id
_entity.type
_entity.pdbx_description
1 polymer ?
#
loop_
_entity_poly.entity_id
_entity_poly.type
_entity_poly.pdbx_seq_one_letter_code
_entity_poly.pdbx_strand_id
1 'polypeptide(L)'
;MVHPVIRKLEAIEPLTDTERRKVAGLVRHVGEIARKTDIIADGESPEFVHLILEGWAARYKILRDGSRRITAFLIPGDFCDLHITILEAMDHGIVALTDCRVAYIEQAAMDELTHSTPILTRARWRATLVDEAVLRQWLVNGGRGSAFEAVGHLLCELH
;
A
#
# COMPACT_ATOMS: atom_id res chain seq x y z
N MET A 1 -4.10 4.69 -20.75
CA MET A 1 -3.71 5.24 -19.42
C MET A 1 -2.71 4.27 -18.82
N VAL A 2 -1.53 4.71 -18.37
CA VAL A 2 -0.52 3.81 -17.78
C VAL A 2 -1.04 3.33 -16.42
N HIS A 3 -0.97 2.03 -16.17
CA HIS A 3 -1.44 1.43 -14.92
C HIS A 3 -0.67 2.00 -13.72
N PRO A 4 -1.33 2.46 -12.64
CA PRO A 4 -0.66 3.16 -11.54
C PRO A 4 0.53 2.40 -10.93
N VAL A 5 0.40 1.08 -10.76
CA VAL A 5 1.49 0.24 -10.24
C VAL A 5 2.70 0.20 -11.19
N ILE A 6 2.49 0.15 -12.50
CA ILE A 6 3.58 0.17 -13.48
C ILE A 6 4.35 1.47 -13.37
N ARG A 7 3.65 2.61 -13.28
CA ARG A 7 4.28 3.92 -13.10
C ARG A 7 5.15 3.98 -11.83
N LYS A 8 4.66 3.44 -10.70
CA LYS A 8 5.44 3.39 -9.45
C LYS A 8 6.65 2.47 -9.56
N LEU A 9 6.51 1.32 -10.19
CA LEU A 9 7.64 0.40 -10.41
C LEU A 9 8.70 1.02 -11.31
N GLU A 10 8.29 1.69 -12.39
CA GLU A 10 9.19 2.37 -13.34
C GLU A 10 9.92 3.59 -12.74
N ALA A 11 9.38 4.19 -11.69
CA ALA A 11 10.10 5.20 -10.91
C ALA A 11 11.28 4.60 -10.11
N ILE A 12 11.32 3.29 -9.95
CA ILE A 12 12.39 2.56 -9.27
C ILE A 12 13.42 2.07 -10.29
N GLU A 13 12.94 1.38 -11.32
CA GLU A 13 13.77 0.78 -12.38
C GLU A 13 12.91 0.56 -13.64
N PRO A 14 13.44 0.80 -14.85
CA PRO A 14 12.70 0.58 -16.09
C PRO A 14 12.24 -0.87 -16.23
N LEU A 15 10.98 -1.07 -16.58
CA LEU A 15 10.40 -2.38 -16.87
C LEU A 15 10.51 -2.71 -18.36
N THR A 16 10.81 -3.97 -18.68
CA THR A 16 10.66 -4.51 -20.02
C THR A 16 9.16 -4.66 -20.37
N ASP A 17 8.83 -4.72 -21.66
CA ASP A 17 7.45 -4.93 -22.10
C ASP A 17 6.85 -6.25 -21.58
N THR A 18 7.68 -7.25 -21.37
CA THR A 18 7.26 -8.53 -20.78
C THR A 18 6.89 -8.38 -19.31
N GLU A 19 7.68 -7.65 -18.54
CA GLU A 19 7.41 -7.36 -17.12
C GLU A 19 6.18 -6.49 -16.95
N ARG A 20 6.01 -5.45 -17.80
CA ARG A 20 4.78 -4.64 -17.83
C ARG A 20 3.53 -5.50 -18.03
N ARG A 21 3.58 -6.42 -19.00
CA ARG A 21 2.45 -7.34 -19.27
C ARG A 21 2.18 -8.26 -18.08
N LYS A 22 3.21 -8.80 -17.45
CA LYS A 22 3.07 -9.64 -16.26
C LYS A 22 2.40 -8.87 -15.12
N VAL A 23 2.88 -7.66 -14.81
CA VAL A 23 2.32 -6.80 -13.75
C VAL A 23 0.87 -6.41 -14.08
N ALA A 24 0.58 -6.01 -15.31
CA ALA A 24 -0.78 -5.70 -15.73
C ALA A 24 -1.72 -6.92 -15.63
N GLY A 25 -1.20 -8.11 -15.87
CA GLY A 25 -1.93 -9.37 -15.79
C GLY A 25 -2.33 -9.79 -14.37
N LEU A 26 -1.76 -9.17 -13.32
CA LEU A 26 -2.18 -9.40 -11.94
C LEU A 26 -3.56 -8.80 -11.65
N VAL A 27 -3.92 -7.71 -12.32
CA VAL A 27 -5.18 -6.98 -12.08
C VAL A 27 -6.31 -7.65 -12.85
N ARG A 28 -6.87 -8.71 -12.29
CA ARG A 28 -7.99 -9.45 -12.90
C ARG A 28 -9.33 -9.13 -12.24
N HIS A 29 -9.36 -8.93 -10.94
CA HIS A 29 -10.54 -8.61 -10.17
C HIS A 29 -10.42 -7.21 -9.58
N VAL A 30 -11.43 -6.39 -9.76
CA VAL A 30 -11.49 -5.02 -9.27
C VAL A 30 -12.82 -4.81 -8.56
N GLY A 31 -12.78 -4.24 -7.37
CA GLY A 31 -13.95 -3.84 -6.60
C GLY A 31 -13.96 -2.35 -6.34
N GLU A 32 -15.15 -1.83 -6.07
CA GLU A 32 -15.38 -0.47 -5.61
C GLU A 32 -15.64 -0.48 -4.11
N ILE A 33 -14.90 0.34 -3.38
CA ILE A 33 -14.99 0.46 -1.93
C ILE A 33 -15.42 1.90 -1.61
N ALA A 34 -16.56 2.04 -0.93
CA ALA A 34 -17.08 3.34 -0.55
C ALA A 34 -16.20 4.02 0.50
N ARG A 35 -16.15 5.33 0.47
CA ARG A 35 -15.48 6.15 1.49
C ARG A 35 -15.88 5.72 2.91
N LYS A 36 -14.94 5.70 3.84
CA LYS A 36 -15.07 5.31 5.25
C LYS A 36 -15.37 3.81 5.49
N THR A 37 -15.25 2.98 4.46
CA THR A 37 -15.33 1.52 4.59
C THR A 37 -13.92 0.95 4.75
N ASP A 38 -13.76 -0.04 5.61
CA ASP A 38 -12.52 -0.78 5.73
C ASP A 38 -12.31 -1.64 4.47
N ILE A 39 -11.13 -1.55 3.88
CA ILE A 39 -10.65 -2.44 2.83
C ILE A 39 -10.20 -3.74 3.48
N ILE A 40 -9.52 -3.63 4.62
CA ILE A 40 -9.03 -4.74 5.45
C ILE A 40 -9.17 -4.32 6.91
N ALA A 41 -9.70 -5.20 7.77
CA ALA A 41 -9.78 -4.95 9.19
C ALA A 41 -8.46 -5.28 9.92
N ASP A 42 -8.19 -4.63 11.06
CA ASP A 42 -7.06 -4.95 11.95
C ASP A 42 -7.24 -6.39 12.49
N GLY A 43 -6.24 -7.23 12.32
CA GLY A 43 -6.27 -8.66 12.71
C GLY A 43 -6.88 -9.60 11.67
N GLU A 44 -7.35 -9.10 10.54
CA GLU A 44 -7.86 -9.91 9.43
C GLU A 44 -6.74 -10.68 8.74
N SER A 45 -7.05 -11.87 8.20
CA SER A 45 -6.18 -12.66 7.33
C SER A 45 -6.75 -12.64 5.91
N PRO A 46 -6.44 -11.63 5.09
CA PRO A 46 -7.01 -11.50 3.76
C PRO A 46 -6.49 -12.59 2.81
N GLU A 47 -7.39 -13.12 1.97
CA GLU A 47 -7.04 -14.12 0.95
C GLU A 47 -6.35 -13.50 -0.28
N PHE A 48 -6.49 -12.20 -0.46
CA PHE A 48 -5.97 -11.46 -1.61
C PHE A 48 -5.03 -10.36 -1.16
N VAL A 49 -4.04 -10.07 -1.99
CA VAL A 49 -3.26 -8.83 -1.91
C VAL A 49 -4.05 -7.70 -2.56
N HIS A 50 -4.18 -6.58 -1.88
CA HIS A 50 -4.95 -5.43 -2.34
C HIS A 50 -4.04 -4.35 -2.93
N LEU A 51 -4.44 -3.80 -4.09
CA LEU A 51 -3.72 -2.72 -4.78
C LEU A 51 -4.69 -1.56 -5.04
N ILE A 52 -4.34 -0.37 -4.59
CA ILE A 52 -5.12 0.85 -4.88
C ILE A 52 -4.94 1.24 -6.34
N LEU A 53 -6.04 1.29 -7.09
CA LEU A 53 -6.07 1.74 -8.48
C LEU A 53 -6.50 3.20 -8.59
N GLU A 54 -7.50 3.59 -7.82
CA GLU A 54 -8.05 4.95 -7.75
C GLU A 54 -8.48 5.26 -6.33
N GLY A 55 -8.49 6.55 -5.98
CA GLY A 55 -8.85 7.01 -4.64
C GLY A 55 -7.68 6.99 -3.67
N TRP A 56 -7.98 7.23 -2.40
CA TRP A 56 -7.02 7.33 -1.29
C TRP A 56 -7.48 6.45 -0.15
N ALA A 57 -6.55 5.74 0.45
CA ALA A 57 -6.78 4.93 1.65
C ALA A 57 -5.76 5.31 2.74
N ALA A 58 -5.95 4.78 3.94
CA ALA A 58 -5.02 4.95 5.04
C ALA A 58 -4.87 3.67 5.84
N ARG A 59 -3.64 3.40 6.29
CA ARG A 59 -3.37 2.41 7.35
C ARG A 59 -3.71 3.01 8.70
N TYR A 60 -4.32 2.25 9.59
CA TYR A 60 -4.65 2.69 10.93
C TYR A 60 -4.45 1.61 11.98
N LYS A 61 -4.20 2.04 13.21
CA LYS A 61 -4.26 1.19 14.40
C LYS A 61 -5.45 1.62 15.26
N ILE A 62 -6.09 0.65 15.91
CA ILE A 62 -7.12 0.91 16.91
C ILE A 62 -6.40 1.11 18.26
N LEU A 63 -6.67 2.25 18.90
CA LEU A 63 -6.14 2.55 20.23
C LEU A 63 -7.02 1.91 21.31
N ARG A 64 -6.53 1.87 22.56
CA ARG A 64 -7.27 1.27 23.70
C ARG A 64 -8.63 1.92 23.99
N ASP A 65 -8.80 3.18 23.61
CA ASP A 65 -10.05 3.93 23.74
C ASP A 65 -11.01 3.72 22.57
N GLY A 66 -10.65 2.85 21.60
CA GLY A 66 -11.42 2.57 20.39
C GLY A 66 -11.22 3.58 19.26
N SER A 67 -10.45 4.64 19.45
CA SER A 67 -10.13 5.60 18.40
C SER A 67 -9.15 5.01 17.38
N ARG A 68 -9.17 5.54 16.14
CA ARG A 68 -8.26 5.14 15.06
C ARG A 68 -7.13 6.15 14.92
N ARG A 69 -5.90 5.68 14.90
CA ARG A 69 -4.73 6.49 14.59
C ARG A 69 -4.18 6.09 13.21
N ILE A 70 -4.19 7.05 12.28
CA ILE A 70 -3.59 6.85 10.95
C ILE A 70 -2.07 6.78 11.11
N THR A 71 -1.48 5.78 10.45
CA THR A 71 -0.03 5.51 10.46
C THR A 71 0.62 5.67 9.10
N ALA A 72 -0.16 5.60 8.00
CA ALA A 72 0.33 5.85 6.64
C ALA A 72 -0.83 6.18 5.71
N PHE A 73 -0.54 6.84 4.60
CA PHE A 73 -1.49 7.05 3.49
C PHE A 73 -1.14 6.14 2.33
N LEU A 74 -2.15 5.70 1.60
CA LEU A 74 -2.05 4.84 0.43
C LEU A 74 -2.71 5.55 -0.76
N ILE A 75 -1.96 5.65 -1.85
CA ILE A 75 -2.38 6.33 -3.08
C ILE A 75 -2.36 5.36 -4.27
N PRO A 76 -2.90 5.71 -5.44
CA PRO A 76 -2.92 4.81 -6.59
C PRO A 76 -1.54 4.26 -6.95
N GLY A 77 -1.45 2.95 -7.04
CA GLY A 77 -0.23 2.17 -7.26
C GLY A 77 0.38 1.58 -5.98
N ASP A 78 -0.16 1.90 -4.78
CA ASP A 78 0.27 1.28 -3.53
C ASP A 78 -0.42 -0.05 -3.30
N PHE A 79 0.36 -1.02 -2.84
CA PHE A 79 -0.15 -2.23 -2.26
C PHE A 79 -0.50 -1.99 -0.78
N CYS A 80 -1.64 -2.51 -0.35
CA CYS A 80 -2.11 -2.37 1.02
C CYS A 80 -1.36 -3.26 2.00
N ASP A 81 -1.03 -4.47 1.56
CA ASP A 81 -0.83 -5.63 2.42
C ASP A 81 0.16 -6.67 1.84
N LEU A 82 1.22 -6.22 1.17
CA LEU A 82 2.22 -7.13 0.58
C LEU A 82 2.83 -8.13 1.58
N HIS A 83 2.79 -7.82 2.86
CA HIS A 83 3.35 -8.66 3.92
C HIS A 83 2.49 -9.88 4.26
N ILE A 84 1.21 -9.93 3.87
CA ILE A 84 0.33 -11.07 4.15
C ILE A 84 0.81 -12.37 3.49
N THR A 85 1.61 -12.28 2.43
CA THR A 85 2.24 -13.47 1.83
C THR A 85 3.33 -14.08 2.73
N ILE A 86 3.67 -13.43 3.85
CA ILE A 86 4.67 -13.86 4.83
C ILE A 86 4.08 -13.92 6.23
N LEU A 87 3.26 -12.95 6.62
CA LEU A 87 2.58 -12.88 7.90
C LEU A 87 1.18 -13.47 7.77
N GLU A 88 0.73 -14.19 8.79
CA GLU A 88 -0.56 -14.89 8.77
C GLU A 88 -1.75 -13.94 8.93
N ALA A 89 -1.55 -12.78 9.55
CA ALA A 89 -2.60 -11.79 9.81
C ALA A 89 -2.08 -10.36 9.72
N MET A 90 -3.00 -9.45 9.44
CA MET A 90 -2.73 -8.01 9.44
C MET A 90 -2.55 -7.49 10.85
N ASP A 91 -1.49 -6.75 11.09
CA ASP A 91 -1.27 -6.05 12.35
C ASP A 91 -1.86 -4.63 12.39
N HIS A 92 -2.59 -4.23 11.33
CA HIS A 92 -3.24 -2.93 11.19
C HIS A 92 -4.44 -3.03 10.23
N GLY A 93 -5.37 -2.09 10.34
CA GLY A 93 -6.47 -1.98 9.39
C GLY A 93 -6.17 -0.99 8.26
N ILE A 94 -6.93 -1.09 7.18
CA ILE A 94 -6.87 -0.20 6.02
C ILE A 94 -8.27 0.31 5.72
N VAL A 95 -8.44 1.64 5.72
CA VAL A 95 -9.72 2.31 5.49
C VAL A 95 -9.67 3.18 4.24
N ALA A 96 -10.71 3.16 3.43
CA ALA A 96 -10.89 4.05 2.30
C ALA A 96 -11.18 5.48 2.78
N LEU A 97 -10.36 6.45 2.42
CA LEU A 97 -10.54 7.88 2.74
C LEU A 97 -11.45 8.58 1.72
N THR A 98 -11.42 8.12 0.48
CA THR A 98 -12.33 8.50 -0.61
C THR A 98 -13.00 7.24 -1.14
N ASP A 99 -13.89 7.36 -2.10
CA ASP A 99 -14.30 6.19 -2.90
C ASP A 99 -13.05 5.66 -3.60
N CYS A 100 -12.82 4.36 -3.50
CA CYS A 100 -11.62 3.68 -4.01
C CYS A 100 -12.00 2.58 -5.02
N ARG A 101 -11.15 2.43 -6.04
CA ARG A 101 -11.11 1.21 -6.86
C ARG A 101 -9.89 0.39 -6.43
N VAL A 102 -10.14 -0.85 -6.06
CA VAL A 102 -9.12 -1.74 -5.49
C VAL A 102 -9.04 -3.02 -6.33
N ALA A 103 -7.83 -3.39 -6.72
CA ALA A 103 -7.60 -4.70 -7.33
C ALA A 103 -7.33 -5.75 -6.25
N TYR A 104 -7.91 -6.93 -6.46
CA TYR A 104 -7.73 -8.13 -5.64
C TYR A 104 -6.82 -9.09 -6.40
N ILE A 105 -5.65 -9.38 -5.83
CA ILE A 105 -4.61 -10.19 -6.46
C ILE A 105 -4.41 -11.45 -5.62
N GLU A 106 -4.53 -12.62 -6.22
CA GLU A 106 -4.26 -13.88 -5.55
C GLU A 106 -2.84 -13.92 -4.99
N GLN A 107 -2.67 -14.32 -3.73
CA GLN A 107 -1.35 -14.40 -3.08
C GLN A 107 -0.39 -15.27 -3.89
N ALA A 108 -0.85 -16.41 -4.38
CA ALA A 108 -0.03 -17.32 -5.20
C ALA A 108 0.47 -16.65 -6.50
N ALA A 109 -0.37 -15.84 -7.15
CA ALA A 109 0.03 -15.11 -8.36
C ALA A 109 1.06 -14.00 -8.05
N MET A 110 0.92 -13.34 -6.90
CA MET A 110 1.89 -12.36 -6.43
C MET A 110 3.23 -13.01 -6.10
N ASP A 111 3.23 -14.16 -5.42
CA ASP A 111 4.44 -14.90 -5.07
C ASP A 111 5.14 -15.45 -6.32
N GLU A 112 4.41 -16.05 -7.26
CA GLU A 112 4.97 -16.52 -8.53
C GLU A 112 5.64 -15.37 -9.30
N LEU A 113 4.98 -14.23 -9.38
CA LEU A 113 5.53 -13.07 -10.07
C LEU A 113 6.78 -12.54 -9.35
N THR A 114 6.77 -12.47 -8.03
CA THR A 114 7.91 -12.02 -7.22
C THR A 114 9.11 -12.96 -7.41
N HIS A 115 8.90 -14.27 -7.40
CA HIS A 115 9.98 -15.25 -7.61
C HIS A 115 10.52 -15.22 -9.04
N SER A 116 9.66 -15.03 -10.04
CA SER A 116 10.04 -15.06 -11.46
C SER A 116 10.61 -13.75 -12.00
N THR A 117 10.53 -12.65 -11.22
CA THR A 117 10.87 -11.31 -11.71
C THR A 117 11.67 -10.53 -10.66
N PRO A 118 13.01 -10.57 -10.72
CA PRO A 118 13.89 -9.97 -9.69
C PRO A 118 13.63 -8.49 -9.40
N ILE A 119 13.24 -7.72 -10.42
CA ILE A 119 12.90 -6.30 -10.23
C ILE A 119 11.72 -6.10 -9.28
N LEU A 120 10.72 -7.00 -9.31
CA LEU A 120 9.56 -6.91 -8.42
C LEU A 120 9.93 -7.25 -6.98
N THR A 121 10.84 -8.20 -6.79
CA THR A 121 11.41 -8.50 -5.47
C THR A 121 12.11 -7.26 -4.90
N ARG A 122 12.94 -6.60 -5.70
CA ARG A 122 13.62 -5.36 -5.28
C ARG A 122 12.63 -4.23 -5.01
N ALA A 123 11.61 -4.06 -5.86
CA ALA A 123 10.58 -3.05 -5.69
C ALA A 123 9.77 -3.28 -4.38
N ARG A 124 9.44 -4.54 -4.08
CA ARG A 124 8.78 -4.92 -2.83
C ARG A 124 9.64 -4.57 -1.60
N TRP A 125 10.94 -4.95 -1.61
CA TRP A 125 11.87 -4.58 -0.55
C TRP A 125 11.99 -3.07 -0.38
N ARG A 126 12.10 -2.33 -1.51
CA ARG A 126 12.18 -0.88 -1.47
C ARG A 126 10.91 -0.26 -0.88
N ALA A 127 9.73 -0.72 -1.27
CA ALA A 127 8.47 -0.23 -0.71
C ALA A 127 8.44 -0.39 0.82
N THR A 128 8.80 -1.57 1.33
CA THR A 128 8.88 -1.84 2.78
C THR A 128 9.88 -0.92 3.48
N LEU A 129 11.07 -0.72 2.91
CA LEU A 129 12.10 0.15 3.50
C LEU A 129 11.68 1.63 3.49
N VAL A 130 10.95 2.08 2.46
CA VAL A 130 10.40 3.43 2.39
C VAL A 130 9.31 3.60 3.46
N ASP A 131 8.37 2.66 3.56
CA ASP A 131 7.34 2.67 4.62
C ASP A 131 7.97 2.75 6.01
N GLU A 132 9.02 1.97 6.25
CA GLU A 132 9.75 1.98 7.53
C GLU A 132 10.46 3.33 7.78
N ALA A 133 11.04 3.94 6.74
CA ALA A 133 11.67 5.25 6.85
C ALA A 133 10.64 6.36 7.18
N VAL A 134 9.48 6.32 6.52
CA VAL A 134 8.36 7.22 6.79
C VAL A 134 7.87 7.07 8.24
N LEU A 135 7.65 5.83 8.70
CA LEU A 135 7.24 5.55 10.08
C LEU A 135 8.27 6.08 11.10
N ARG A 136 9.57 5.90 10.86
CA ARG A 136 10.62 6.46 11.74
C ARG A 136 10.52 7.99 11.81
N GLN A 137 10.27 8.66 10.69
CA GLN A 137 10.12 10.11 10.67
C GLN A 137 8.86 10.57 11.41
N TRP A 138 7.73 9.84 11.27
CA TRP A 138 6.51 10.12 12.03
C TRP A 138 6.71 9.97 13.53
N LEU A 139 7.49 8.99 14.00
CA LEU A 139 7.84 8.84 15.42
C LEU A 139 8.62 10.06 15.94
N VAL A 140 9.56 10.59 15.16
CA VAL A 140 10.32 11.79 15.53
C VAL A 140 9.40 13.01 15.59
N ASN A 141 8.57 13.21 14.56
CA ASN A 141 7.66 14.36 14.47
C ASN A 141 6.59 14.35 15.58
N GLY A 142 6.07 13.14 15.92
CA GLY A 142 5.03 12.97 16.95
C GLY A 142 5.48 13.32 18.38
N GLY A 143 6.80 13.39 18.63
CA GLY A 143 7.36 13.70 19.94
C GLY A 143 7.73 15.18 20.15
N ARG A 144 8.01 15.96 19.11
CA ARG A 144 8.56 17.32 19.21
C ARG A 144 8.17 18.28 18.08
N GLY A 145 7.50 17.81 17.03
CA GLY A 145 7.17 18.64 15.86
C GLY A 145 5.93 19.51 16.06
N SER A 146 5.93 20.69 15.47
CA SER A 146 4.74 21.53 15.35
C SER A 146 3.76 20.93 14.34
N ALA A 147 2.48 21.32 14.41
CA ALA A 147 1.47 20.92 13.41
C ALA A 147 1.87 21.34 11.98
N PHE A 148 2.58 22.46 11.83
CA PHE A 148 3.08 22.93 10.54
C PHE A 148 4.13 21.99 9.94
N GLU A 149 5.08 21.51 10.76
CA GLU A 149 6.09 20.53 10.33
C GLU A 149 5.47 19.19 9.97
N ALA A 150 4.46 18.75 10.73
CA ALA A 150 3.73 17.52 10.43
C ALA A 150 2.98 17.61 9.09
N VAL A 151 2.32 18.74 8.80
CA VAL A 151 1.66 18.97 7.49
C VAL A 151 2.69 19.06 6.37
N GLY A 152 3.79 19.77 6.56
CA GLY A 152 4.88 19.84 5.58
C GLY A 152 5.44 18.46 5.23
N HIS A 153 5.69 17.63 6.23
CA HIS A 153 6.15 16.25 6.05
C HIS A 153 5.12 15.41 5.26
N LEU A 154 3.83 15.50 5.62
CA LEU A 154 2.76 14.80 4.91
C LEU A 154 2.72 15.19 3.42
N LEU A 155 2.85 16.47 3.09
CA LEU A 155 2.85 16.93 1.70
C LEU A 155 4.06 16.38 0.92
N CYS A 156 5.23 16.25 1.56
CA CYS A 156 6.40 15.62 0.97
C CYS A 156 6.23 14.11 0.76
N GLU A 157 5.53 13.43 1.67
CA GLU A 157 5.24 11.99 1.57
C GLU A 157 4.30 11.68 0.40
N LEU A 158 3.35 12.58 0.12
CA LEU A 158 2.33 12.40 -0.91
C LEU A 158 2.78 12.83 -2.32
N HIS A 159 3.95 13.47 -2.45
CA HIS A 159 4.51 13.92 -3.73
C HIS A 159 5.34 12.81 -4.40
#